data_12f3529d607ce6acd6dd52a7d87fd572
#
_entry.id   12f3529d607ce6acd6dd52a7d87fd572
#
_cell.length_a   1.000
_cell.length_b   1.000
_cell.length_c   1.000
_cell.angle_alpha   90.00
_cell.angle_beta   90.00
_cell.angle_gamma   90.00
#
_symmetry.space_group_name_H-M   'P 1'
#
loop_
_entity.id
_entity.type
_entity.pdbx_description
1 polymer ?
#
loop_
_entity_poly.entity_id
_entity_poly.type
_entity_poly.pdbx_seq_one_letter_code
_entity_poly.pdbx_strand_id
1 'polypeptide(L)'
;RGLGDVYKRQACVLAEELGHYYTTVGDILDQSKPESRKQERQARLWAYNKQIGLIGLVRAFEHGCQNRFEIAEYLEVTEEFLEECIECYRNKYGICKRVDNYVVYFIPQLSVMKLV
;
A
#
# COMPACT_ATOMS: atom_id res chain seq x y z
N ARG A 1 15.74 2.19 17.47
CA ARG A 1 15.14 2.71 16.25
C ARG A 1 15.65 2.04 14.97
N GLY A 2 16.97 1.82 14.88
CA GLY A 2 17.53 1.15 13.72
C GLY A 2 17.01 -0.25 13.50
N LEU A 3 16.78 -0.99 14.57
CA LEU A 3 16.24 -2.35 14.44
C LEU A 3 14.80 -2.33 13.93
N GLY A 4 14.00 -1.37 14.38
CA GLY A 4 12.63 -1.24 13.91
C GLY A 4 12.58 -0.97 12.41
N ASP A 5 13.47 -0.10 11.93
CA ASP A 5 13.52 0.22 10.50
C ASP A 5 13.96 -0.98 9.66
N VAL A 6 14.88 -1.79 10.19
CA VAL A 6 15.32 -3.00 9.50
C VAL A 6 14.15 -3.97 9.35
N TYR A 7 13.41 -4.20 10.42
CA TYR A 7 12.25 -5.10 10.35
C TYR A 7 11.18 -4.59 9.40
N LYS A 8 10.94 -3.29 9.40
CA LYS A 8 9.97 -2.69 8.49
C LYS A 8 10.37 -2.90 7.03
N ARG A 9 11.65 -2.67 6.73
CA ARG A 9 12.15 -2.91 5.38
C ARG A 9 12.03 -4.36 4.98
N GLN A 10 12.38 -5.27 5.88
CA GLN A 10 12.30 -6.69 5.60
C GLN A 10 10.85 -7.10 5.34
N ALA A 11 9.91 -6.57 6.11
CA ALA A 11 8.50 -6.87 5.91
C ALA A 11 8.02 -6.37 4.54
N CYS A 12 8.43 -5.17 4.15
CA CYS A 12 8.05 -4.62 2.86
C CYS A 12 8.65 -5.42 1.71
N VAL A 13 9.92 -5.77 1.83
CA VAL A 13 10.60 -6.58 0.80
C VAL A 13 9.94 -7.95 0.69
N LEU A 14 9.63 -8.57 1.82
CA LEU A 14 8.97 -9.88 1.81
C LEU A 14 7.60 -9.78 1.16
N ALA A 15 6.85 -8.72 1.45
CA ALA A 15 5.54 -8.53 0.84
C ALA A 15 5.65 -8.39 -0.67
N GLU A 16 6.66 -7.67 -1.16
CA GLU A 16 6.89 -7.54 -2.60
C GLU A 16 7.27 -8.87 -3.22
N GLU A 17 8.12 -9.64 -2.54
CA GLU A 17 8.51 -10.97 -3.01
C GLU A 17 7.30 -11.89 -3.09
N LEU A 18 6.46 -11.88 -2.07
CA LEU A 18 5.23 -12.67 -2.07
C LEU A 18 4.27 -12.19 -3.15
N GLY A 19 4.23 -10.88 -3.38
CA GLY A 19 3.43 -10.31 -4.44
C GLY A 19 3.83 -10.86 -5.81
N HIS A 20 5.13 -10.91 -6.06
CA HIS A 20 5.63 -11.52 -7.30
C HIS A 20 5.21 -12.97 -7.40
N TYR A 21 5.37 -13.72 -6.32
CA TYR A 21 5.02 -15.12 -6.31
C TYR A 21 3.54 -15.33 -6.65
N TYR A 22 2.66 -14.64 -5.93
CA TYR A 22 1.22 -14.89 -6.07
C TYR A 22 0.65 -14.34 -7.37
N THR A 23 1.24 -13.29 -7.93
CA THR A 23 0.69 -12.70 -9.15
C THR A 23 1.26 -13.34 -10.42
N THR A 24 2.36 -14.07 -10.33
CA THR A 24 2.98 -14.68 -11.51
C THR A 24 2.74 -16.18 -11.64
N VAL A 25 2.19 -16.82 -10.63
CA VAL A 25 2.04 -18.26 -10.60
C VAL A 25 1.25 -18.82 -11.77
N GLY A 26 0.29 -18.09 -12.28
CA GLY A 26 -0.51 -18.57 -13.40
C GLY A 26 0.06 -18.22 -14.76
N ASP A 27 1.19 -17.54 -14.83
CA ASP A 27 1.63 -16.91 -16.07
C ASP A 27 3.12 -17.14 -16.32
N ILE A 28 3.50 -18.38 -16.25
CA ILE A 28 4.92 -18.77 -16.25
C ILE A 28 5.55 -18.66 -17.64
N LEU A 29 4.74 -18.70 -18.66
CA LEU A 29 5.25 -19.00 -19.99
C LEU A 29 5.60 -17.80 -20.83
N ASP A 30 5.11 -16.64 -20.50
CA ASP A 30 5.35 -15.48 -21.34
C ASP A 30 6.02 -14.36 -20.58
N GLN A 31 7.27 -14.13 -20.92
CA GLN A 31 8.08 -13.09 -20.30
C GLN A 31 8.17 -11.86 -21.18
N SER A 32 7.22 -11.65 -22.05
CA SER A 32 7.26 -10.50 -22.92
C SER A 32 7.16 -9.20 -22.12
N LYS A 33 7.87 -8.19 -22.58
CA LYS A 33 8.13 -6.99 -21.80
C LYS A 33 6.91 -6.19 -21.36
N PRO A 34 5.87 -6.02 -22.18
CA PRO A 34 4.67 -5.29 -21.72
C PRO A 34 3.97 -6.00 -20.57
N GLU A 35 3.95 -7.32 -20.59
CA GLU A 35 3.34 -8.09 -19.52
C GLU A 35 4.17 -8.05 -18.25
N SER A 36 5.49 -7.97 -18.42
CA SER A 36 6.40 -7.85 -17.28
C SER A 36 6.10 -6.61 -16.46
N ARG A 37 5.85 -5.47 -17.10
CA ARG A 37 5.50 -4.24 -16.37
C ARG A 37 4.17 -4.38 -15.66
N LYS A 38 3.21 -5.00 -16.31
CA LYS A 38 1.90 -5.22 -15.71
C LYS A 38 2.02 -6.12 -14.49
N GLN A 39 2.79 -7.18 -14.60
CA GLN A 39 3.02 -8.08 -13.49
C GLN A 39 3.72 -7.38 -12.33
N GLU A 40 4.67 -6.51 -12.63
CA GLU A 40 5.36 -5.75 -11.61
C GLU A 40 4.40 -4.86 -10.85
N ARG A 41 3.51 -4.17 -11.57
CA ARG A 41 2.50 -3.34 -10.92
C ARG A 41 1.55 -4.16 -10.06
N GLN A 42 1.15 -5.33 -10.55
CA GLN A 42 0.26 -6.20 -9.79
C GLN A 42 0.93 -6.71 -8.54
N ALA A 43 2.20 -7.05 -8.62
CA ALA A 43 2.96 -7.52 -7.47
C ALA A 43 3.08 -6.42 -6.42
N ARG A 44 3.35 -5.20 -6.84
CA ARG A 44 3.45 -4.07 -5.92
C ARG A 44 2.11 -3.77 -5.28
N LEU A 45 1.04 -3.78 -6.07
CA LEU A 45 -0.29 -3.56 -5.53
C LEU A 45 -0.65 -4.63 -4.51
N TRP A 46 -0.31 -5.88 -4.80
CA TRP A 46 -0.54 -6.97 -3.85
C TRP A 46 0.19 -6.69 -2.53
N ALA A 47 1.44 -6.25 -2.62
CA ALA A 47 2.23 -5.95 -1.43
C ALA A 47 1.63 -4.78 -0.63
N TYR A 48 1.20 -3.73 -1.31
CA TYR A 48 0.57 -2.60 -0.64
C TYR A 48 -0.72 -3.01 0.05
N ASN A 49 -1.54 -3.81 -0.63
CA ASN A 49 -2.79 -4.29 -0.04
C ASN A 49 -2.54 -5.19 1.15
N LYS A 50 -1.48 -5.97 1.12
CA LYS A 50 -1.15 -6.88 2.20
C LYS A 50 -0.65 -6.14 3.43
N GLN A 51 0.24 -5.17 3.24
CA GLN A 51 0.88 -4.45 4.35
C GLN A 51 0.06 -3.28 4.84
N ILE A 52 -0.66 -2.63 3.98
CA ILE A 52 -1.40 -1.41 4.32
C ILE A 52 -2.89 -1.60 4.09
N GLY A 53 -3.30 -1.68 2.82
CA GLY A 53 -4.71 -1.75 2.45
C GLY A 53 -5.44 -0.45 2.75
N LEU A 54 -6.62 -0.30 2.15
CA LEU A 54 -7.46 0.86 2.47
C LEU A 54 -7.93 0.82 3.91
N ILE A 55 -8.23 -0.37 4.42
CA ILE A 55 -8.63 -0.55 5.81
C ILE A 55 -7.50 -0.14 6.75
N GLY A 56 -6.25 -0.43 6.40
CA GLY A 56 -5.11 -0.01 7.20
C GLY A 56 -5.03 1.50 7.32
N LEU A 57 -5.27 2.21 6.24
CA LEU A 57 -5.28 3.67 6.26
C LEU A 57 -6.40 4.20 7.16
N VAL A 58 -7.58 3.60 7.07
CA VAL A 58 -8.70 3.98 7.93
C VAL A 58 -8.34 3.77 9.39
N ARG A 59 -7.77 2.62 9.72
CA ARG A 59 -7.41 2.30 11.10
C ARG A 59 -6.35 3.25 11.65
N ALA A 60 -5.40 3.64 10.81
CA ALA A 60 -4.36 4.57 11.23
C ALA A 60 -4.99 5.91 11.61
N PHE A 61 -5.93 6.40 10.82
CA PHE A 61 -6.62 7.65 11.14
C PHE A 61 -7.47 7.52 12.38
N GLU A 62 -8.15 6.39 12.57
CA GLU A 62 -8.91 6.17 13.80
C GLU A 62 -8.02 6.11 15.02
N HIS A 63 -6.81 5.62 14.84
CA HIS A 63 -5.84 5.57 15.93
C HIS A 63 -5.33 6.95 16.32
N GLY A 64 -5.53 7.94 15.47
CA GLY A 64 -5.12 9.30 15.75
C GLY A 64 -3.85 9.74 15.03
N CYS A 65 -3.41 8.98 14.04
CA CYS A 65 -2.24 9.36 13.27
C CYS A 65 -2.54 10.63 12.48
N GLN A 66 -1.63 11.60 12.55
CA GLN A 66 -1.85 12.92 11.97
C GLN A 66 -0.96 13.21 10.77
N ASN A 67 0.07 12.40 10.55
CA ASN A 67 0.97 12.59 9.44
C ASN A 67 1.46 11.25 8.94
N ARG A 68 2.17 11.29 7.81
CA ARG A 68 2.63 10.05 7.17
C ARG A 68 3.62 9.28 8.02
N PHE A 69 4.44 9.99 8.77
CA PHE A 69 5.38 9.32 9.66
C PHE A 69 4.62 8.47 10.69
N GLU A 70 3.59 9.04 11.30
CA GLU A 70 2.80 8.32 12.31
C GLU A 70 2.05 7.16 11.68
N ILE A 71 1.53 7.36 10.48
CA ILE A 71 0.83 6.28 9.78
C ILE A 71 1.78 5.13 9.48
N ALA A 72 2.97 5.45 9.00
CA ALA A 72 3.96 4.43 8.68
C ALA A 72 4.38 3.67 9.94
N GLU A 73 4.56 4.37 11.05
CA GLU A 73 4.89 3.74 12.32
C GLU A 73 3.77 2.81 12.79
N TYR A 74 2.55 3.26 12.71
CA TYR A 74 1.40 2.47 13.13
C TYR A 74 1.27 1.20 12.28
N LEU A 75 1.48 1.32 10.97
CA LEU A 75 1.34 0.19 10.06
C LEU A 75 2.61 -0.64 9.95
N GLU A 76 3.68 -0.22 10.60
CA GLU A 76 4.97 -0.92 10.61
C GLU A 76 5.55 -1.09 9.22
N VAL A 77 5.47 -0.02 8.44
CA VAL A 77 6.11 0.04 7.11
C VAL A 77 7.05 1.23 7.08
N THR A 78 7.89 1.28 6.05
CA THR A 78 8.73 2.47 5.86
C THR A 78 7.89 3.60 5.28
N GLU A 79 8.33 4.85 5.51
CA GLU A 79 7.64 6.00 4.92
C GLU A 79 7.66 5.91 3.40
N GLU A 80 8.77 5.44 2.84
CA GLU A 80 8.92 5.28 1.40
C GLU A 80 7.89 4.30 0.84
N PHE A 81 7.72 3.18 1.50
CA PHE A 81 6.72 2.18 1.11
C PHE A 81 5.31 2.77 1.18
N LEU A 82 5.03 3.53 2.22
CA LEU A 82 3.73 4.19 2.37
C LEU A 82 3.50 5.21 1.27
N GLU A 83 4.50 6.02 0.95
CA GLU A 83 4.38 7.01 -0.12
C GLU A 83 4.09 6.35 -1.47
N GLU A 84 4.79 5.28 -1.77
CA GLU A 84 4.58 4.54 -3.01
C GLU A 84 3.18 3.94 -3.05
N CYS A 85 2.72 3.43 -1.91
CA CYS A 85 1.38 2.87 -1.80
C CYS A 85 0.32 3.93 -2.07
N ILE A 86 0.45 5.10 -1.48
CA ILE A 86 -0.49 6.20 -1.67
C ILE A 86 -0.53 6.62 -3.13
N GLU A 87 0.64 6.71 -3.76
CA GLU A 87 0.73 7.07 -5.17
C GLU A 87 0.04 6.02 -6.04
N CYS A 88 0.25 4.75 -5.73
CA CYS A 88 -0.38 3.66 -6.46
C CYS A 88 -1.90 3.71 -6.32
N TYR A 89 -2.39 3.94 -5.11
CA TYR A 89 -3.83 4.02 -4.86
C TYR A 89 -4.44 5.25 -5.54
N ARG A 90 -3.72 6.37 -5.53
CA ARG A 90 -4.19 7.57 -6.22
C ARG A 90 -4.36 7.31 -7.71
N ASN A 91 -3.41 6.61 -8.31
CA ASN A 91 -3.49 6.28 -9.72
C ASN A 91 -4.62 5.29 -10.00
N LYS A 92 -4.90 4.40 -9.07
CA LYS A 92 -5.94 3.39 -9.25
C LYS A 92 -7.35 3.92 -8.96
N TYR A 93 -7.51 4.67 -7.87
CA TYR A 93 -8.83 5.08 -7.39
C TYR A 93 -9.17 6.53 -7.68
N GLY A 94 -8.19 7.35 -8.02
CA GLY A 94 -8.40 8.76 -8.32
C GLY A 94 -8.48 9.60 -7.06
N ILE A 95 -9.52 10.44 -6.99
CA ILE A 95 -9.63 11.43 -5.90
C ILE A 95 -9.90 10.76 -4.57
N CYS A 96 -10.79 9.77 -4.55
CA CYS A 96 -11.16 9.13 -3.29
C CYS A 96 -11.70 7.73 -3.55
N LYS A 97 -11.82 6.97 -2.47
CA LYS A 97 -12.41 5.64 -2.51
C LYS A 97 -13.19 5.41 -1.23
N ARG A 98 -14.42 4.96 -1.35
CA ARG A 98 -15.24 4.63 -0.20
C ARG A 98 -14.86 3.25 0.34
N VAL A 99 -14.73 3.16 1.67
CA VAL A 99 -14.43 1.90 2.37
C VAL A 99 -15.36 1.84 3.58
N ASP A 100 -16.36 0.99 3.51
CA ASP A 100 -17.38 0.87 4.55
C ASP A 100 -18.02 2.24 4.84
N ASN A 101 -17.93 2.71 6.08
CA ASN A 101 -18.48 4.01 6.49
C ASN A 101 -17.47 5.13 6.38
N TYR A 102 -16.39 4.91 5.63
CA TYR A 102 -15.32 5.90 5.51
C TYR A 102 -15.04 6.21 4.05
N VAL A 103 -14.51 7.39 3.81
CA VAL A 103 -14.02 7.77 2.49
C VAL A 103 -12.55 8.14 2.65
N VAL A 104 -11.70 7.47 1.89
CA VAL A 104 -10.28 7.75 1.88
C VAL A 104 -10.00 8.66 0.70
N TYR A 105 -9.51 9.87 0.98
CA TYR A 105 -9.16 10.86 -0.04
C TYR A 105 -7.68 10.80 -0.33
N PHE A 106 -7.35 10.86 -1.60
CA PHE A 106 -5.94 10.85 -2.04
C PHE A 106 -5.52 12.21 -2.59
N ILE A 107 -6.46 13.02 -3.01
CA ILE A 107 -6.22 14.33 -3.61
C ILE A 107 -7.10 15.34 -2.88
N PRO A 108 -6.58 16.50 -2.46
CA PRO A 108 -5.22 17.00 -2.68
C PRO A 108 -4.17 16.35 -1.81
N GLN A 109 -4.57 15.67 -0.74
CA GLN A 109 -3.65 14.96 0.14
C GLN A 109 -4.41 13.83 0.81
N LEU A 110 -3.65 12.92 1.39
CA LEU A 110 -4.25 11.76 2.06
C LEU A 110 -5.06 12.23 3.27
N SER A 111 -6.32 11.84 3.30
CA SER A 111 -7.19 12.08 4.45
C SER A 111 -8.28 11.03 4.48
N VAL A 112 -8.90 10.88 5.63
CA VAL A 112 -9.99 9.93 5.81
C VAL A 112 -11.14 10.65 6.48
N MET A 113 -12.33 10.47 5.94
CA MET A 113 -13.54 11.07 6.48
C MET A 113 -14.53 9.97 6.83
N LYS A 114 -15.10 10.06 8.01
CA LYS A 114 -16.11 9.09 8.43
C LYS A 114 -17.48 9.57 7.96
N LEU A 115 -18.22 8.65 7.35
CA LEU A 115 -19.62 8.90 6.99
C LEU A 115 -20.51 8.52 8.16
N VAL A 116 -21.43 9.37 8.46
CA VAL A 116 -22.34 9.12 9.59
C VAL A 116 -23.52 8.27 9.15
#